data_0530143dad856a76ceee256265f5e031
#
_entry.id   0530143dad856a76ceee256265f5e031
#
_cell.length_a   1.000
_cell.length_b   1.000
_cell.length_c   1.000
_cell.angle_alpha   90.00
_cell.angle_beta   90.00
_cell.angle_gamma   90.00
#
_symmetry.space_group_name_H-M   'P 1'
#
loop_
_entity.id
_entity.type
_entity.pdbx_description
1 polymer ?
#
loop_
_entity_poly.entity_id
_entity_poly.type
_entity_poly.pdbx_seq_one_letter_code
_entity_poly.pdbx_strand_id
1 'polypeptide(L)'
;MSSGYFERADPAGEHRLELAARAAWLYYFKGRTQEQIANELKVSRQIVQRLIALANAERLIRFQLMHPMAKCIELAERLRDRFDLVYCDVCLTESNNKDDTPSVATQATFYLEKVLDQVAPMTIGLGSGGTMREISHRLPPMDRPQHRCVSLMGNITRDGRATHYDVVTRLAERLNGQCYPFPVPVVTHTVAEKELLQAQPGYNALSAIVAEASLLVMGIGYWGPEATLYKDGFITAAELGQAMAAGAVGELLGCAISADGVIVGADYHERLTSFIRTQPADRPTTIVASGVYRAPAIRAALHGRLANSLITDENTAHLVLDLN
;
A
#
# COMPACT_ATOMS: atom_id res chain seq x y z
N MET A 1 -55.72 25.23 -8.72
CA MET A 1 -54.92 26.41 -9.05
C MET A 1 -53.50 26.14 -8.47
N SER A 2 -52.65 25.62 -9.30
CA SER A 2 -51.23 25.35 -8.92
C SER A 2 -50.38 26.30 -9.75
N SER A 3 -49.86 27.31 -9.09
CA SER A 3 -48.96 28.31 -9.69
C SER A 3 -47.57 27.71 -9.76
N GLY A 4 -47.10 27.31 -10.96
CA GLY A 4 -45.72 26.92 -11.21
C GLY A 4 -44.82 28.15 -11.10
N TYR A 5 -43.90 28.14 -10.16
CA TYR A 5 -42.75 29.03 -10.12
C TYR A 5 -41.78 28.63 -11.27
N PHE A 6 -41.85 29.38 -12.35
CA PHE A 6 -40.72 29.45 -13.32
C PHE A 6 -39.65 30.32 -12.63
N GLU A 7 -38.58 29.69 -12.11
CA GLU A 7 -37.37 30.39 -11.78
C GLU A 7 -36.88 31.10 -13.02
N ARG A 8 -36.74 32.43 -12.98
CA ARG A 8 -36.19 33.24 -14.06
C ARG A 8 -34.73 32.84 -14.20
N ALA A 9 -34.37 32.18 -15.31
CA ALA A 9 -33.00 31.94 -15.70
C ALA A 9 -32.24 33.27 -15.70
N ASP A 10 -31.06 33.30 -15.05
CA ASP A 10 -30.14 34.43 -15.11
C ASP A 10 -29.45 34.44 -16.48
N PRO A 11 -29.82 35.38 -17.41
CA PRO A 11 -29.28 35.39 -18.75
C PRO A 11 -27.75 35.58 -18.79
N ALA A 12 -27.18 36.21 -17.79
CA ALA A 12 -25.72 36.38 -17.67
C ALA A 12 -25.02 35.07 -17.26
N GLY A 13 -25.67 34.29 -16.38
CA GLY A 13 -25.21 32.95 -16.00
C GLY A 13 -25.28 31.95 -17.16
N GLU A 14 -26.39 31.93 -17.92
CA GLU A 14 -26.52 31.07 -19.09
C GLU A 14 -25.50 31.39 -20.17
N HIS A 15 -25.30 32.65 -20.49
CA HIS A 15 -24.29 33.07 -21.47
C HIS A 15 -22.86 32.68 -21.05
N ARG A 16 -22.58 32.74 -19.75
CA ARG A 16 -21.28 32.33 -19.18
C ARG A 16 -21.06 30.82 -19.29
N LEU A 17 -22.10 30.00 -19.07
CA LEU A 17 -22.05 28.55 -19.23
C LEU A 17 -21.90 28.15 -20.68
N GLU A 18 -22.56 28.87 -21.63
CA GLU A 18 -22.39 28.66 -23.06
C GLU A 18 -20.96 28.95 -23.53
N LEU A 19 -20.36 30.05 -23.08
CA LEU A 19 -18.95 30.35 -23.33
C LEU A 19 -18.02 29.31 -22.72
N ALA A 20 -18.32 28.79 -21.50
CA ALA A 20 -17.57 27.73 -20.86
C ALA A 20 -17.64 26.44 -21.69
N ALA A 21 -18.84 26.05 -22.15
CA ALA A 21 -19.01 24.87 -22.98
C ALA A 21 -18.23 25.00 -24.29
N ARG A 22 -18.26 26.17 -24.95
CA ARG A 22 -17.54 26.44 -26.19
C ARG A 22 -16.02 26.44 -26.01
N ALA A 23 -15.51 27.07 -24.95
CA ALA A 23 -14.08 27.05 -24.63
C ALA A 23 -13.58 25.65 -24.38
N ALA A 24 -14.33 24.86 -23.61
CA ALA A 24 -14.02 23.48 -23.31
C ALA A 24 -14.10 22.59 -24.56
N TRP A 25 -15.08 22.77 -25.44
CA TRP A 25 -15.16 22.05 -26.71
C TRP A 25 -13.93 22.32 -27.60
N LEU A 26 -13.53 23.59 -27.74
CA LEU A 26 -12.34 23.96 -28.52
C LEU A 26 -11.06 23.33 -27.89
N TYR A 27 -10.98 23.29 -26.57
CA TYR A 27 -9.83 22.75 -25.88
C TYR A 27 -9.72 21.21 -25.99
N TYR A 28 -10.79 20.50 -25.59
CA TYR A 28 -10.76 19.06 -25.50
C TYR A 28 -11.02 18.31 -26.79
N PHE A 29 -11.90 18.83 -27.68
CA PHE A 29 -12.28 18.14 -28.91
C PHE A 29 -11.53 18.66 -30.14
N LYS A 30 -11.15 19.93 -30.16
CA LYS A 30 -10.39 20.52 -31.27
C LYS A 30 -8.89 20.61 -30.99
N GLY A 31 -8.42 20.28 -29.76
CA GLY A 31 -7.02 20.34 -29.42
C GLY A 31 -6.39 21.73 -29.48
N ARG A 32 -7.21 22.79 -29.36
CA ARG A 32 -6.71 24.17 -29.41
C ARG A 32 -5.99 24.53 -28.13
N THR A 33 -4.91 25.31 -28.23
CA THR A 33 -4.27 25.89 -27.07
C THR A 33 -5.13 26.98 -26.45
N GLN A 34 -4.94 27.25 -25.14
CA GLN A 34 -5.66 28.34 -24.47
C GLN A 34 -5.47 29.69 -25.12
N GLU A 35 -4.33 29.92 -25.76
CA GLU A 35 -4.04 31.15 -26.49
C GLU A 35 -4.82 31.23 -27.81
N GLN A 36 -4.93 30.16 -28.57
CA GLN A 36 -5.76 30.08 -29.76
C GLN A 36 -7.24 30.28 -29.45
N ILE A 37 -7.71 29.68 -28.31
CA ILE A 37 -9.10 29.87 -27.86
C ILE A 37 -9.34 31.31 -27.42
N ALA A 38 -8.39 31.94 -26.75
CA ALA A 38 -8.48 33.34 -26.33
C ALA A 38 -8.67 34.27 -27.53
N ASN A 39 -7.91 34.05 -28.61
CA ASN A 39 -8.00 34.80 -29.84
C ASN A 39 -9.35 34.57 -30.58
N GLU A 40 -9.82 33.31 -30.62
CA GLU A 40 -11.07 32.92 -31.26
C GLU A 40 -12.30 33.49 -30.55
N LEU A 41 -12.31 33.41 -29.20
CA LEU A 41 -13.41 33.91 -28.36
C LEU A 41 -13.27 35.39 -28.02
N LYS A 42 -12.17 36.06 -28.44
CA LYS A 42 -11.86 37.47 -28.15
C LYS A 42 -11.85 37.79 -26.65
N VAL A 43 -11.27 36.93 -25.88
CA VAL A 43 -11.10 37.05 -24.41
C VAL A 43 -9.63 36.85 -24.01
N SER A 44 -9.28 37.14 -22.77
CA SER A 44 -7.90 36.86 -22.30
C SER A 44 -7.67 35.37 -22.02
N ARG A 45 -6.42 34.91 -22.10
CA ARG A 45 -6.03 33.54 -21.75
C ARG A 45 -6.48 33.15 -20.35
N GLN A 46 -6.43 34.08 -19.41
CA GLN A 46 -6.91 33.83 -18.02
C GLN A 46 -8.42 33.56 -17.97
N ILE A 47 -9.21 34.28 -18.81
CA ILE A 47 -10.65 34.03 -18.94
C ILE A 47 -10.89 32.63 -19.52
N VAL A 48 -10.15 32.22 -20.54
CA VAL A 48 -10.26 30.86 -21.11
C VAL A 48 -9.99 29.80 -20.08
N GLN A 49 -8.95 29.95 -19.26
CA GLN A 49 -8.63 29.02 -18.18
C GLN A 49 -9.80 28.88 -17.17
N ARG A 50 -10.40 30.01 -16.78
CA ARG A 50 -11.56 30.03 -15.87
C ARG A 50 -12.80 29.42 -16.53
N LEU A 51 -13.02 29.63 -17.82
CA LEU A 51 -14.14 29.02 -18.54
C LEU A 51 -14.00 27.51 -18.65
N ILE A 52 -12.81 27.00 -18.94
CA ILE A 52 -12.55 25.55 -18.97
C ILE A 52 -12.75 24.93 -17.56
N ALA A 53 -12.24 25.60 -16.53
CA ALA A 53 -12.46 25.16 -15.15
C ALA A 53 -13.95 25.16 -14.76
N LEU A 54 -14.71 26.19 -15.17
CA LEU A 54 -16.15 26.26 -14.98
C LEU A 54 -16.88 25.13 -15.69
N ALA A 55 -16.52 24.84 -16.94
CA ALA A 55 -17.13 23.74 -17.71
C ALA A 55 -16.94 22.38 -17.03
N ASN A 56 -15.78 22.15 -16.40
CA ASN A 56 -15.50 20.94 -15.64
C ASN A 56 -16.29 20.92 -14.31
N ALA A 57 -16.33 22.04 -13.58
CA ALA A 57 -17.06 22.14 -12.31
C ALA A 57 -18.57 21.92 -12.50
N GLU A 58 -19.14 22.51 -13.56
CA GLU A 58 -20.57 22.38 -13.93
C GLU A 58 -20.88 21.10 -14.70
N ARG A 59 -19.90 20.20 -14.86
CA ARG A 59 -20.03 18.91 -15.58
C ARG A 59 -20.61 19.04 -17.00
N LEU A 60 -20.30 20.17 -17.71
CA LEU A 60 -20.71 20.38 -19.10
C LEU A 60 -20.00 19.42 -20.06
N ILE A 61 -18.89 18.82 -19.62
CA ILE A 61 -18.15 17.78 -20.33
C ILE A 61 -18.04 16.56 -19.44
N ARG A 62 -18.17 15.39 -20.05
CA ARG A 62 -17.91 14.10 -19.43
C ARG A 62 -16.76 13.44 -20.15
N PHE A 63 -15.73 13.04 -19.39
CA PHE A 63 -14.64 12.22 -19.89
C PHE A 63 -14.88 10.78 -19.48
N GLN A 64 -14.60 9.87 -20.40
CA GLN A 64 -14.58 8.44 -20.10
C GLN A 64 -13.20 7.90 -20.51
N LEU A 65 -12.46 7.37 -19.55
CA LEU A 65 -11.20 6.68 -19.84
C LEU A 65 -11.52 5.27 -20.35
N MET A 66 -11.36 5.07 -21.66
CA MET A 66 -11.64 3.80 -22.36
C MET A 66 -10.44 2.85 -22.27
N HIS A 67 -9.92 2.62 -21.07
CA HIS A 67 -8.79 1.72 -20.84
C HIS A 67 -9.06 0.87 -19.58
N PRO A 68 -8.67 -0.43 -19.53
CA PRO A 68 -8.84 -1.26 -18.34
C PRO A 68 -8.29 -0.63 -17.05
N MET A 69 -7.20 0.13 -17.14
CA MET A 69 -6.64 0.88 -16.01
C MET A 69 -7.60 1.90 -15.36
N ALA A 70 -8.67 2.31 -16.06
CA ALA A 70 -9.64 3.24 -15.48
C ALA A 70 -10.27 2.69 -14.20
N LYS A 71 -10.60 1.39 -14.19
CA LYS A 71 -11.17 0.71 -13.03
C LYS A 71 -10.17 0.62 -11.88
N CYS A 72 -8.90 0.34 -12.18
CA CYS A 72 -7.86 0.27 -11.16
C CYS A 72 -7.64 1.62 -10.48
N ILE A 73 -7.65 2.71 -11.26
CA ILE A 73 -7.55 4.08 -10.74
C ILE A 73 -8.74 4.39 -9.83
N GLU A 74 -9.98 4.09 -10.27
CA GLU A 74 -11.18 4.29 -9.46
C GLU A 74 -11.16 3.48 -8.16
N LEU A 75 -10.73 2.21 -8.20
CA LEU A 75 -10.60 1.37 -7.03
C LEU A 75 -9.54 1.92 -6.06
N ALA A 76 -8.41 2.38 -6.57
CA ALA A 76 -7.37 3.00 -5.74
C ALA A 76 -7.88 4.27 -5.03
N GLU A 77 -8.64 5.12 -5.71
CA GLU A 77 -9.28 6.30 -5.11
C GLU A 77 -10.29 5.90 -4.03
N ARG A 78 -11.19 4.96 -4.32
CA ARG A 78 -12.18 4.46 -3.34
C ARG A 78 -11.52 3.86 -2.09
N LEU A 79 -10.42 3.10 -2.25
CA LEU A 79 -9.66 2.56 -1.12
C LEU A 79 -9.00 3.68 -0.31
N ARG A 80 -8.41 4.68 -0.99
CA ARG A 80 -7.81 5.84 -0.31
C ARG A 80 -8.84 6.59 0.52
N ASP A 81 -9.99 6.88 -0.04
CA ASP A 81 -11.06 7.63 0.64
C ASP A 81 -11.64 6.83 1.81
N ARG A 82 -11.85 5.52 1.63
CA ARG A 82 -12.44 4.67 2.68
C ARG A 82 -11.54 4.48 3.89
N PHE A 83 -10.23 4.32 3.68
CA PHE A 83 -9.26 3.97 4.72
C PHE A 83 -8.28 5.10 5.06
N ASP A 84 -8.47 6.31 4.50
CA ASP A 84 -7.60 7.48 4.72
C ASP A 84 -6.12 7.17 4.38
N LEU A 85 -5.90 6.57 3.20
CA LEU A 85 -4.56 6.13 2.80
C LEU A 85 -3.74 7.28 2.20
N VAL A 86 -2.47 7.36 2.57
CA VAL A 86 -1.50 8.29 1.97
C VAL A 86 -1.10 7.87 0.56
N TYR A 87 -1.15 6.56 0.28
CA TYR A 87 -0.88 6.00 -1.04
C TYR A 87 -1.71 4.73 -1.27
N CYS A 88 -2.27 4.61 -2.47
CA CYS A 88 -2.88 3.36 -2.93
C CYS A 88 -2.64 3.19 -4.41
N ASP A 89 -2.27 1.98 -4.81
CA ASP A 89 -2.12 1.61 -6.21
C ASP A 89 -2.75 0.23 -6.46
N VAL A 90 -3.46 0.11 -7.56
CA VAL A 90 -4.18 -1.10 -7.94
C VAL A 90 -3.76 -1.49 -9.35
N CYS A 91 -3.16 -2.68 -9.51
CA CYS A 91 -2.82 -3.20 -10.81
C CYS A 91 -3.93 -4.07 -11.40
N LEU A 92 -3.90 -4.22 -12.72
CA LEU A 92 -4.77 -5.17 -13.41
C LEU A 92 -4.45 -6.60 -12.95
N THR A 93 -5.48 -7.40 -12.79
CA THR A 93 -5.31 -8.84 -12.56
C THR A 93 -5.02 -9.52 -13.89
N GLU A 94 -3.83 -10.11 -14.03
CA GLU A 94 -3.42 -10.79 -15.27
C GLU A 94 -3.82 -12.26 -15.31
N SER A 95 -4.13 -12.85 -14.16
CA SER A 95 -4.45 -14.26 -14.06
C SER A 95 -5.86 -14.51 -13.51
N ASN A 96 -6.49 -15.59 -13.98
CA ASN A 96 -7.71 -16.13 -13.36
C ASN A 96 -7.42 -16.80 -12.00
N ASN A 97 -6.20 -16.74 -11.51
CA ASN A 97 -5.78 -17.30 -10.24
C ASN A 97 -6.28 -16.42 -9.07
N LYS A 98 -6.53 -17.07 -7.96
CA LYS A 98 -6.98 -16.44 -6.70
C LYS A 98 -5.89 -15.57 -6.05
N ASP A 99 -4.67 -15.57 -6.59
CA ASP A 99 -3.50 -14.85 -6.10
C ASP A 99 -2.68 -14.35 -7.31
N ASP A 100 -2.52 -13.04 -7.44
CA ASP A 100 -1.78 -12.39 -8.53
C ASP A 100 -0.51 -11.70 -8.00
N THR A 101 0.23 -12.42 -7.16
CA THR A 101 1.49 -11.95 -6.58
C THR A 101 2.48 -11.39 -7.62
N PRO A 102 2.66 -11.98 -8.84
CA PRO A 102 3.60 -11.44 -9.82
C PRO A 102 3.26 -10.03 -10.31
N SER A 103 1.99 -9.74 -10.62
CA SER A 103 1.54 -8.42 -11.11
C SER A 103 1.68 -7.37 -10.01
N VAL A 104 1.25 -7.70 -8.79
CA VAL A 104 1.39 -6.81 -7.62
C VAL A 104 2.85 -6.56 -7.26
N ALA A 105 3.72 -7.58 -7.34
CA ALA A 105 5.15 -7.41 -7.10
C ALA A 105 5.80 -6.51 -8.17
N THR A 106 5.37 -6.61 -9.43
CA THR A 106 5.83 -5.72 -10.51
C THR A 106 5.41 -4.27 -10.23
N GLN A 107 4.15 -4.03 -9.86
CA GLN A 107 3.66 -2.70 -9.51
C GLN A 107 4.40 -2.10 -8.31
N ALA A 108 4.63 -2.91 -7.27
CA ALA A 108 5.41 -2.50 -6.11
C ALA A 108 6.88 -2.21 -6.44
N THR A 109 7.45 -2.92 -7.43
CA THR A 109 8.80 -2.62 -7.93
C THR A 109 8.87 -1.23 -8.54
N PHE A 110 7.92 -0.85 -9.41
CA PHE A 110 7.87 0.51 -9.98
C PHE A 110 7.70 1.59 -8.91
N TYR A 111 6.87 1.32 -7.89
CA TYR A 111 6.74 2.22 -6.74
C TYR A 111 8.08 2.39 -6.02
N LEU A 112 8.78 1.27 -5.72
CA LEU A 112 10.05 1.32 -5.02
C LEU A 112 11.16 1.97 -5.86
N GLU A 113 11.26 1.70 -7.15
CA GLU A 113 12.21 2.37 -8.05
C GLU A 113 12.06 3.89 -7.95
N LYS A 114 10.83 4.38 -8.05
CA LYS A 114 10.53 5.81 -7.95
C LYS A 114 10.90 6.40 -6.59
N VAL A 115 10.59 5.70 -5.50
CA VAL A 115 10.88 6.17 -4.14
C VAL A 115 12.38 6.13 -3.84
N LEU A 116 13.08 5.10 -4.35
CA LEU A 116 14.50 4.86 -4.11
C LEU A 116 15.42 5.66 -5.05
N ASP A 117 14.87 6.29 -6.09
CA ASP A 117 15.66 7.09 -7.03
C ASP A 117 16.11 8.45 -6.45
N GLN A 118 15.67 8.80 -5.25
CA GLN A 118 16.06 10.04 -4.59
C GLN A 118 17.52 10.05 -4.11
N VAL A 119 18.12 11.25 -4.14
CA VAL A 119 19.51 11.45 -3.69
C VAL A 119 19.64 11.48 -2.16
N ALA A 120 18.62 11.97 -1.46
CA ALA A 120 18.63 12.06 -0.01
C ALA A 120 18.69 10.66 0.63
N PRO A 121 19.56 10.45 1.63
CA PRO A 121 19.60 9.17 2.35
C PRO A 121 18.24 8.81 2.95
N MET A 122 17.84 7.54 2.84
CA MET A 122 16.67 7.03 3.52
C MET A 122 16.92 5.66 4.15
N THR A 123 16.17 5.37 5.18
CA THR A 123 16.12 4.04 5.80
C THR A 123 14.78 3.39 5.48
N ILE A 124 14.82 2.17 4.94
CA ILE A 124 13.64 1.42 4.52
C ILE A 124 13.54 0.19 5.39
N GLY A 125 12.44 0.07 6.14
CA GLY A 125 12.09 -1.13 6.90
C GLY A 125 11.37 -2.14 6.02
N LEU A 126 11.85 -3.36 6.00
CA LEU A 126 11.38 -4.42 5.12
C LEU A 126 10.81 -5.60 5.91
N GLY A 127 9.56 -5.94 5.61
CA GLY A 127 8.97 -7.20 6.03
C GLY A 127 9.51 -8.38 5.22
N SER A 128 8.99 -9.56 5.51
CA SER A 128 9.34 -10.82 4.86
C SER A 128 8.14 -11.39 4.09
N GLY A 129 8.33 -12.51 3.44
CA GLY A 129 7.28 -13.27 2.75
C GLY A 129 7.42 -13.32 1.23
N GLY A 130 6.55 -14.13 0.60
CA GLY A 130 6.63 -14.43 -0.83
C GLY A 130 6.55 -13.22 -1.74
N THR A 131 5.61 -12.31 -1.48
CA THR A 131 5.46 -11.06 -2.27
C THR A 131 6.69 -10.17 -2.15
N MET A 132 7.24 -10.01 -0.94
CA MET A 132 8.45 -9.22 -0.71
C MET A 132 9.67 -9.83 -1.39
N ARG A 133 9.77 -11.16 -1.40
CA ARG A 133 10.79 -11.89 -2.14
C ARG A 133 10.69 -11.61 -3.64
N GLU A 134 9.50 -11.70 -4.22
CA GLU A 134 9.28 -11.39 -5.64
C GLU A 134 9.70 -9.97 -6.00
N ILE A 135 9.38 -8.99 -5.16
CA ILE A 135 9.82 -7.59 -5.33
C ILE A 135 11.35 -7.52 -5.34
N SER A 136 12.01 -8.15 -4.36
CA SER A 136 13.48 -8.12 -4.25
C SER A 136 14.20 -8.76 -5.47
N HIS A 137 13.54 -9.71 -6.14
CA HIS A 137 14.06 -10.30 -7.38
C HIS A 137 13.86 -9.40 -8.59
N ARG A 138 12.77 -8.63 -8.64
CA ARG A 138 12.38 -7.80 -9.79
C ARG A 138 13.03 -6.43 -9.79
N LEU A 139 13.40 -5.90 -8.59
CA LEU A 139 14.03 -4.59 -8.49
C LEU A 139 15.31 -4.55 -9.37
N PRO A 140 15.41 -3.63 -10.34
CA PRO A 140 16.61 -3.50 -11.14
C PRO A 140 17.81 -3.07 -10.28
N PRO A 141 19.05 -3.33 -10.71
CA PRO A 141 20.22 -2.77 -10.05
C PRO A 141 20.18 -1.25 -10.06
N MET A 142 20.38 -0.65 -8.90
CA MET A 142 20.45 0.79 -8.70
C MET A 142 21.73 1.13 -7.92
N ASP A 143 22.35 2.27 -8.17
CA ASP A 143 23.51 2.73 -7.40
C ASP A 143 23.06 3.79 -6.40
N ARG A 144 22.70 3.32 -5.19
CA ARG A 144 22.17 4.16 -4.09
C ARG A 144 22.81 3.78 -2.76
N PRO A 145 24.15 3.90 -2.62
CA PRO A 145 24.89 3.46 -1.44
C PRO A 145 24.52 4.23 -0.16
N GLN A 146 23.86 5.38 -0.29
CA GLN A 146 23.40 6.18 0.83
C GLN A 146 22.14 5.61 1.52
N HIS A 147 21.41 4.68 0.89
CA HIS A 147 20.20 4.10 1.47
C HIS A 147 20.52 2.93 2.39
N ARG A 148 19.70 2.76 3.42
CA ARG A 148 19.78 1.67 4.40
C ARG A 148 18.55 0.78 4.29
N CYS A 149 18.75 -0.52 4.15
CA CYS A 149 17.71 -1.53 4.20
C CYS A 149 17.77 -2.25 5.55
N VAL A 150 16.69 -2.24 6.32
CA VAL A 150 16.63 -2.89 7.63
C VAL A 150 15.48 -3.89 7.69
N SER A 151 15.73 -5.07 8.25
CA SER A 151 14.70 -6.09 8.46
C SER A 151 13.81 -5.72 9.65
N LEU A 152 12.49 -5.88 9.48
CA LEU A 152 11.49 -5.62 10.51
C LEU A 152 11.19 -6.86 11.38
N MET A 153 11.69 -8.03 11.00
CA MET A 153 11.45 -9.27 11.73
C MET A 153 12.64 -10.22 11.61
N GLY A 154 12.73 -11.17 12.54
CA GLY A 154 13.72 -12.23 12.49
C GLY A 154 13.62 -13.07 11.23
N ASN A 155 14.67 -13.79 10.88
CA ASN A 155 14.74 -14.62 9.69
C ASN A 155 15.13 -16.09 9.97
N ILE A 156 15.14 -16.52 11.22
CA ILE A 156 15.48 -17.89 11.62
C ILE A 156 14.21 -18.62 12.08
N THR A 157 14.02 -19.83 11.57
CA THR A 157 12.96 -20.74 11.97
C THR A 157 13.28 -21.40 13.32
N ARG A 158 12.30 -22.05 13.94
CA ARG A 158 12.49 -22.74 15.24
C ARG A 158 13.54 -23.87 15.22
N ASP A 159 13.75 -24.48 14.06
CA ASP A 159 14.76 -25.54 13.87
C ASP A 159 16.14 -25.00 13.42
N GLY A 160 16.32 -23.67 13.44
CA GLY A 160 17.59 -22.99 13.18
C GLY A 160 17.90 -22.74 11.70
N ARG A 161 16.99 -23.04 10.78
CA ARG A 161 17.16 -22.71 9.37
C ARG A 161 16.90 -21.24 9.11
N ALA A 162 17.61 -20.65 8.17
CA ALA A 162 17.23 -19.35 7.62
C ALA A 162 15.95 -19.48 6.80
N THR A 163 15.12 -18.45 6.83
CA THR A 163 13.93 -18.39 5.96
C THR A 163 14.34 -18.32 4.48
N HIS A 164 13.46 -18.78 3.61
CA HIS A 164 13.66 -18.63 2.16
C HIS A 164 13.46 -17.19 1.67
N TYR A 165 13.11 -16.26 2.57
CA TYR A 165 12.74 -14.88 2.25
C TYR A 165 13.85 -13.91 2.67
N ASP A 166 15.02 -14.03 2.05
CA ASP A 166 16.14 -13.11 2.28
C ASP A 166 15.92 -11.80 1.50
N VAL A 167 14.94 -11.03 1.95
CA VAL A 167 14.47 -9.81 1.30
C VAL A 167 15.46 -8.67 1.51
N VAL A 168 15.90 -8.45 2.75
CA VAL A 168 16.71 -7.28 3.11
C VAL A 168 18.08 -7.31 2.45
N THR A 169 18.77 -8.46 2.46
CA THR A 169 20.09 -8.62 1.84
C THR A 169 20.00 -8.40 0.34
N ARG A 170 19.04 -9.06 -0.30
CA ARG A 170 18.87 -8.98 -1.75
C ARG A 170 18.50 -7.57 -2.21
N LEU A 171 17.61 -6.89 -1.48
CA LEU A 171 17.21 -5.53 -1.83
C LEU A 171 18.38 -4.55 -1.62
N ALA A 172 19.16 -4.70 -0.55
CA ALA A 172 20.36 -3.91 -0.32
C ALA A 172 21.42 -4.13 -1.41
N GLU A 173 21.63 -5.38 -1.86
CA GLU A 173 22.50 -5.70 -3.01
C GLU A 173 22.03 -4.99 -4.30
N ARG A 174 20.72 -5.01 -4.58
CA ARG A 174 20.16 -4.32 -5.75
C ARG A 174 20.37 -2.81 -5.71
N LEU A 175 20.39 -2.22 -4.52
CA LEU A 175 20.61 -0.79 -4.33
C LEU A 175 22.09 -0.40 -4.24
N ASN A 176 23.02 -1.37 -4.16
CA ASN A 176 24.39 -1.12 -3.68
C ASN A 176 24.39 -0.38 -2.33
N GLY A 177 23.35 -0.61 -1.51
CA GLY A 177 23.06 0.09 -0.27
C GLY A 177 23.52 -0.67 0.97
N GLN A 178 23.27 -0.08 2.14
CA GLN A 178 23.65 -0.67 3.42
C GLN A 178 22.60 -1.70 3.86
N CYS A 179 23.04 -2.88 4.29
CA CYS A 179 22.20 -4.00 4.73
C CYS A 179 22.23 -4.17 6.24
N TYR A 180 21.06 -4.18 6.86
CA TYR A 180 20.87 -4.43 8.28
C TYR A 180 19.92 -5.62 8.48
N PRO A 181 20.42 -6.86 8.38
CA PRO A 181 19.62 -8.07 8.62
C PRO A 181 19.31 -8.24 10.09
N PHE A 182 18.30 -9.06 10.39
CA PHE A 182 17.93 -9.40 11.76
C PHE A 182 18.03 -10.92 11.97
N PRO A 183 19.24 -11.47 12.19
CA PRO A 183 19.49 -12.91 12.22
C PRO A 183 19.13 -13.52 13.59
N VAL A 184 17.88 -13.46 13.97
CA VAL A 184 17.32 -14.06 15.18
C VAL A 184 16.10 -14.90 14.85
N PRO A 185 15.67 -15.81 15.73
CA PRO A 185 14.40 -16.51 15.57
C PRO A 185 13.24 -15.54 15.43
N VAL A 186 12.30 -15.81 14.52
CA VAL A 186 11.05 -15.04 14.41
C VAL A 186 10.25 -15.15 15.70
N VAL A 187 10.16 -16.37 16.23
CA VAL A 187 9.55 -16.68 17.54
C VAL A 187 10.55 -17.48 18.34
N THR A 188 10.95 -16.96 19.50
CA THR A 188 11.86 -17.65 20.42
C THR A 188 11.14 -18.80 21.13
N HIS A 189 11.90 -19.72 21.75
CA HIS A 189 11.33 -20.83 22.53
C HIS A 189 10.72 -20.35 23.85
N THR A 190 11.34 -19.34 24.45
CA THR A 190 10.90 -18.78 25.74
C THR A 190 10.95 -17.25 25.71
N VAL A 191 10.20 -16.61 26.61
CA VAL A 191 10.26 -15.16 26.83
C VAL A 191 11.65 -14.72 27.28
N ALA A 192 12.28 -15.50 28.18
CA ALA A 192 13.63 -15.23 28.66
C ALA A 192 14.67 -15.22 27.52
N GLU A 193 14.56 -16.12 26.55
CA GLU A 193 15.41 -16.09 25.34
C GLU A 193 15.23 -14.79 24.55
N LYS A 194 13.99 -14.35 24.35
CA LYS A 194 13.71 -13.06 23.68
C LYS A 194 14.35 -11.89 24.43
N GLU A 195 14.19 -11.85 25.76
CA GLU A 195 14.75 -10.80 26.61
C GLU A 195 16.29 -10.76 26.51
N LEU A 196 16.95 -11.92 26.51
CA LEU A 196 18.39 -12.03 26.32
C LEU A 196 18.83 -11.49 24.93
N LEU A 197 18.10 -11.81 23.87
CA LEU A 197 18.37 -11.28 22.54
C LEU A 197 18.18 -9.76 22.50
N GLN A 198 17.12 -9.26 23.11
CA GLN A 198 16.81 -7.83 23.16
C GLN A 198 17.81 -7.02 23.99
N ALA A 199 18.45 -7.64 24.97
CA ALA A 199 19.50 -7.00 25.79
C ALA A 199 20.85 -6.85 25.05
N GLN A 200 21.02 -7.48 23.86
CA GLN A 200 22.27 -7.39 23.12
C GLN A 200 22.45 -6.00 22.48
N PRO A 201 23.68 -5.43 22.51
CA PRO A 201 23.96 -4.13 21.89
C PRO A 201 23.58 -4.07 20.41
N GLY A 202 23.77 -5.18 19.67
CA GLY A 202 23.38 -5.29 18.26
C GLY A 202 21.86 -5.15 18.04
N TYR A 203 21.04 -5.67 18.93
CA TYR A 203 19.58 -5.49 18.88
C TYR A 203 19.21 -4.02 19.08
N ASN A 204 19.79 -3.36 20.08
CA ASN A 204 19.52 -1.95 20.34
C ASN A 204 19.93 -1.06 19.18
N ALA A 205 21.07 -1.31 18.54
CA ALA A 205 21.52 -0.60 17.35
C ALA A 205 20.52 -0.78 16.18
N LEU A 206 20.05 -2.02 15.97
CA LEU A 206 19.08 -2.32 14.93
C LEU A 206 17.72 -1.67 15.21
N SER A 207 17.26 -1.71 16.46
CA SER A 207 16.03 -1.05 16.89
C SER A 207 16.07 0.46 16.63
N ALA A 208 17.21 1.11 16.87
CA ALA A 208 17.40 2.53 16.54
C ALA A 208 17.28 2.78 15.04
N ILE A 209 17.89 1.93 14.21
CA ILE A 209 17.79 2.04 12.73
C ILE A 209 16.34 1.84 12.25
N VAL A 210 15.61 0.87 12.83
CA VAL A 210 14.17 0.68 12.54
C VAL A 210 13.36 1.91 12.94
N ALA A 211 13.70 2.54 14.07
CA ALA A 211 13.02 3.77 14.51
C ALA A 211 13.24 4.94 13.53
N GLU A 212 14.38 5.00 12.85
CA GLU A 212 14.71 6.01 11.83
C GLU A 212 14.10 5.69 10.45
N ALA A 213 13.53 4.49 10.23
CA ALA A 213 12.98 4.13 8.93
C ALA A 213 11.90 5.12 8.49
N SER A 214 12.08 5.71 7.32
CA SER A 214 11.16 6.69 6.73
C SER A 214 10.06 6.06 5.87
N LEU A 215 10.23 4.80 5.49
CA LEU A 215 9.29 3.98 4.76
C LEU A 215 9.33 2.55 5.29
N LEU A 216 8.17 1.96 5.50
CA LEU A 216 8.02 0.53 5.80
C LEU A 216 7.29 -0.14 4.65
N VAL A 217 7.81 -1.28 4.18
CA VAL A 217 7.18 -2.08 3.11
C VAL A 217 7.13 -3.53 3.55
N MET A 218 5.94 -4.13 3.50
CA MET A 218 5.73 -5.48 3.98
C MET A 218 4.58 -6.18 3.27
N GLY A 219 4.60 -7.51 3.30
CA GLY A 219 3.45 -8.32 2.96
C GLY A 219 2.48 -8.41 4.13
N ILE A 220 1.37 -9.10 3.89
CA ILE A 220 0.42 -9.51 4.92
C ILE A 220 0.04 -10.98 4.68
N GLY A 221 -0.02 -11.76 5.74
CA GLY A 221 -0.47 -13.15 5.69
C GLY A 221 -1.94 -13.29 6.06
N TYR A 222 -2.60 -14.31 5.51
CA TYR A 222 -3.89 -14.73 6.01
C TYR A 222 -3.72 -15.68 7.20
N TRP A 223 -4.74 -15.88 8.01
CA TRP A 223 -4.72 -16.79 9.14
C TRP A 223 -5.59 -18.02 8.87
N GLY A 224 -4.98 -19.20 8.96
CA GLY A 224 -5.65 -20.47 8.69
C GLY A 224 -4.67 -21.63 8.51
N PRO A 225 -5.13 -22.85 8.19
CA PRO A 225 -4.30 -24.06 8.09
C PRO A 225 -3.12 -23.94 7.11
N GLU A 226 -3.25 -23.09 6.11
CA GLU A 226 -2.24 -22.84 5.09
C GLU A 226 -1.39 -21.57 5.38
N ALA A 227 -1.52 -20.98 6.59
CA ALA A 227 -0.76 -19.81 6.98
C ALA A 227 0.75 -20.06 6.90
N THR A 228 1.47 -19.13 6.28
CA THR A 228 2.92 -19.21 6.07
C THR A 228 3.67 -19.39 7.39
N LEU A 229 3.29 -18.66 8.44
CA LEU A 229 3.91 -18.79 9.76
C LEU A 229 3.86 -20.22 10.33
N TYR A 230 2.77 -20.94 10.05
CA TYR A 230 2.63 -22.33 10.48
C TYR A 230 3.39 -23.30 9.55
N LYS A 231 3.22 -23.15 8.22
CA LYS A 231 3.87 -24.02 7.25
C LYS A 231 5.40 -23.95 7.28
N ASP A 232 5.93 -22.75 7.49
CA ASP A 232 7.37 -22.54 7.58
C ASP A 232 7.94 -22.87 8.97
N GLY A 233 7.10 -23.32 9.91
CA GLY A 233 7.51 -23.81 11.22
C GLY A 233 7.88 -22.72 12.23
N PHE A 234 7.37 -21.49 12.07
CA PHE A 234 7.57 -20.42 13.04
C PHE A 234 6.68 -20.57 14.27
N ILE A 235 5.46 -21.08 14.07
CA ILE A 235 4.48 -21.37 15.13
C ILE A 235 4.01 -22.83 15.06
N THR A 236 3.52 -23.34 16.17
CA THR A 236 2.94 -24.67 16.28
C THR A 236 1.46 -24.69 15.88
N ALA A 237 0.90 -25.88 15.66
CA ALA A 237 -0.54 -26.05 15.43
C ALA A 237 -1.40 -25.54 16.59
N ALA A 238 -0.90 -25.68 17.83
CA ALA A 238 -1.59 -25.19 19.02
C ALA A 238 -1.65 -23.66 19.04
N GLU A 239 -0.54 -22.98 18.73
CA GLU A 239 -0.46 -21.51 18.65
C GLU A 239 -1.31 -20.96 17.50
N LEU A 240 -1.34 -21.65 16.35
CA LEU A 240 -2.24 -21.33 15.26
C LEU A 240 -3.71 -21.40 15.72
N GLY A 241 -4.08 -22.50 16.39
CA GLY A 241 -5.44 -22.72 16.90
C GLY A 241 -5.86 -21.71 17.96
N GLN A 242 -4.96 -21.32 18.86
CA GLN A 242 -5.22 -20.28 19.87
C GLN A 242 -5.54 -18.94 19.21
N ALA A 243 -4.74 -18.49 18.26
CA ALA A 243 -5.00 -17.22 17.56
C ALA A 243 -6.28 -17.28 16.72
N MET A 244 -6.61 -18.44 16.10
CA MET A 244 -7.90 -18.64 15.42
C MET A 244 -9.07 -18.51 16.40
N ALA A 245 -8.97 -19.14 17.56
CA ALA A 245 -9.99 -19.05 18.60
C ALA A 245 -10.15 -17.63 19.16
N ALA A 246 -9.07 -16.85 19.15
CA ALA A 246 -9.06 -15.43 19.52
C ALA A 246 -9.54 -14.50 18.39
N GLY A 247 -9.98 -15.03 17.24
CA GLY A 247 -10.56 -14.27 16.14
C GLY A 247 -9.55 -13.71 15.13
N ALA A 248 -8.36 -14.29 15.03
CA ALA A 248 -7.37 -13.89 14.04
C ALA A 248 -7.89 -14.12 12.61
N VAL A 249 -7.77 -13.10 11.76
CA VAL A 249 -8.10 -13.16 10.32
C VAL A 249 -6.86 -13.03 9.44
N GLY A 250 -5.76 -12.52 9.98
CA GLY A 250 -4.50 -12.32 9.27
C GLY A 250 -3.33 -12.12 10.21
N GLU A 251 -2.15 -11.94 9.61
CA GLU A 251 -0.92 -11.61 10.35
C GLU A 251 -0.12 -10.51 9.67
N LEU A 252 0.49 -9.66 10.48
CA LEU A 252 1.41 -8.62 10.04
C LEU A 252 2.70 -8.72 10.86
N LEU A 253 3.84 -8.92 10.18
CA LEU A 253 5.15 -9.14 10.81
C LEU A 253 5.13 -10.24 11.89
N GLY A 254 4.34 -11.29 11.68
CA GLY A 254 4.16 -12.40 12.63
C GLY A 254 3.10 -12.18 13.70
N CYS A 255 2.55 -10.96 13.85
CA CYS A 255 1.45 -10.69 14.77
C CYS A 255 0.10 -11.07 14.18
N ALA A 256 -0.65 -11.93 14.87
CA ALA A 256 -2.03 -12.22 14.55
C ALA A 256 -2.93 -11.02 14.82
N ILE A 257 -3.81 -10.67 13.87
CA ILE A 257 -4.73 -9.54 13.96
C ILE A 257 -6.17 -9.98 13.77
N SER A 258 -7.09 -9.37 14.53
CA SER A 258 -8.55 -9.54 14.40
C SER A 258 -9.10 -8.82 13.17
N ALA A 259 -10.37 -9.01 12.86
CA ALA A 259 -11.07 -8.29 11.78
C ALA A 259 -11.07 -6.76 11.96
N ASP A 260 -10.95 -6.28 13.19
CA ASP A 260 -10.85 -4.86 13.52
C ASP A 260 -9.41 -4.32 13.46
N GLY A 261 -8.44 -5.17 13.08
CA GLY A 261 -7.02 -4.81 13.01
C GLY A 261 -6.34 -4.65 14.37
N VAL A 262 -6.93 -5.23 15.42
CA VAL A 262 -6.33 -5.28 16.76
C VAL A 262 -5.48 -6.54 16.87
N ILE A 263 -4.29 -6.44 17.49
CA ILE A 263 -3.47 -7.61 17.78
C ILE A 263 -4.24 -8.51 18.75
N VAL A 264 -4.50 -9.75 18.34
CA VAL A 264 -5.21 -10.71 19.19
C VAL A 264 -4.25 -11.34 20.23
N GLY A 265 -4.77 -11.66 21.39
CA GLY A 265 -3.99 -12.36 22.42
C GLY A 265 -3.62 -13.77 21.97
N ALA A 266 -2.33 -14.04 21.87
CA ALA A 266 -1.79 -15.37 21.62
C ALA A 266 -0.45 -15.49 22.33
N ASP A 267 -0.21 -16.61 23.03
CA ASP A 267 0.95 -16.81 23.89
C ASP A 267 2.29 -16.63 23.16
N TYR A 268 2.33 -16.95 21.86
CA TYR A 268 3.56 -16.81 21.08
C TYR A 268 3.96 -15.33 20.84
N HIS A 269 3.04 -14.37 20.96
CA HIS A 269 3.35 -12.94 20.76
C HIS A 269 4.36 -12.42 21.80
N GLU A 270 4.34 -12.95 23.03
CA GLU A 270 5.33 -12.60 24.05
C GLU A 270 6.74 -13.01 23.64
N ARG A 271 6.86 -13.99 22.75
CA ARG A 271 8.12 -14.55 22.24
C ARG A 271 8.50 -14.07 20.83
N LEU A 272 7.64 -13.25 20.20
CA LEU A 272 7.88 -12.70 18.87
C LEU A 272 8.95 -11.62 18.91
N THR A 273 9.92 -11.69 18.01
CA THR A 273 11.08 -10.76 17.99
C THR A 273 10.88 -9.59 17.03
N SER A 274 9.81 -9.58 16.23
CA SER A 274 9.54 -8.55 15.22
C SER A 274 9.43 -7.16 15.82
N PHE A 275 9.85 -6.16 15.07
CA PHE A 275 9.65 -4.75 15.37
C PHE A 275 8.23 -4.32 15.03
N ILE A 276 7.29 -4.65 15.90
CA ILE A 276 5.90 -4.25 15.76
C ILE A 276 5.79 -2.80 16.20
N ARG A 277 5.18 -2.00 15.34
CA ARG A 277 4.97 -0.58 15.63
C ARG A 277 3.59 -0.32 16.22
N THR A 278 3.50 0.81 16.90
CA THR A 278 2.26 1.29 17.50
C THR A 278 1.23 1.70 16.42
N GLN A 279 -0.05 1.54 16.72
CA GLN A 279 -1.16 2.10 15.97
C GLN A 279 -1.42 3.55 16.42
N PRO A 280 -1.77 4.46 15.51
CA PRO A 280 -1.80 4.33 14.05
C PRO A 280 -0.40 4.38 13.43
N ALA A 281 -0.28 3.97 12.15
CA ALA A 281 0.97 4.12 11.40
C ALA A 281 1.37 5.60 11.29
N ASP A 282 2.55 5.92 11.82
CA ASP A 282 3.07 7.30 11.97
C ASP A 282 3.92 7.77 10.78
N ARG A 283 4.12 6.90 9.80
CA ARG A 283 4.92 7.10 8.58
C ARG A 283 4.37 6.27 7.43
N PRO A 284 4.80 6.50 6.18
CA PRO A 284 4.46 5.63 5.06
C PRO A 284 4.72 4.16 5.39
N THR A 285 3.65 3.39 5.56
CA THR A 285 3.66 1.96 5.88
C THR A 285 2.82 1.26 4.84
N THR A 286 3.50 0.61 3.89
CA THR A 286 2.90 0.04 2.68
C THR A 286 2.73 -1.46 2.81
N ILE A 287 1.50 -1.93 2.72
CA ILE A 287 1.19 -3.34 2.49
C ILE A 287 1.23 -3.61 0.99
N VAL A 288 1.95 -4.65 0.59
CA VAL A 288 1.97 -5.17 -0.77
C VAL A 288 1.43 -6.60 -0.75
N ALA A 289 0.23 -6.80 -1.25
CA ALA A 289 -0.42 -8.11 -1.20
C ALA A 289 -1.53 -8.24 -2.23
N SER A 290 -1.74 -9.48 -2.69
CA SER A 290 -2.84 -9.91 -3.54
C SER A 290 -3.46 -11.19 -3.00
N GLY A 291 -4.64 -11.51 -3.49
CA GLY A 291 -5.31 -12.78 -3.26
C GLY A 291 -6.53 -12.71 -2.36
N VAL A 292 -7.55 -13.42 -2.77
CA VAL A 292 -8.87 -13.45 -2.12
C VAL A 292 -8.80 -13.86 -0.64
N TYR A 293 -7.86 -14.72 -0.29
CA TYR A 293 -7.69 -15.18 1.10
C TYR A 293 -7.05 -14.11 2.01
N ARG A 294 -6.34 -13.14 1.44
CA ARG A 294 -5.70 -12.06 2.18
C ARG A 294 -6.58 -10.80 2.30
N ALA A 295 -7.67 -10.71 1.51
CA ALA A 295 -8.55 -9.55 1.55
C ALA A 295 -9.08 -9.22 2.97
N PRO A 296 -9.51 -10.18 3.82
CA PRO A 296 -9.89 -9.90 5.19
C PRO A 296 -8.73 -9.34 6.04
N ALA A 297 -7.52 -9.88 5.88
CA ALA A 297 -6.34 -9.41 6.58
C ALA A 297 -5.94 -7.99 6.13
N ILE A 298 -5.96 -7.72 4.81
CA ILE A 298 -5.68 -6.39 4.26
C ILE A 298 -6.68 -5.38 4.83
N ARG A 299 -7.98 -5.68 4.75
CA ARG A 299 -9.01 -4.81 5.31
C ARG A 299 -8.78 -4.54 6.79
N ALA A 300 -8.53 -5.59 7.57
CA ALA A 300 -8.28 -5.48 9.01
C ALA A 300 -7.09 -4.56 9.31
N ALA A 301 -5.97 -4.73 8.62
CA ALA A 301 -4.78 -3.90 8.83
C ALA A 301 -5.01 -2.42 8.45
N LEU A 302 -5.77 -2.15 7.39
CA LEU A 302 -6.12 -0.78 6.99
C LEU A 302 -7.12 -0.15 7.96
N HIS A 303 -8.17 -0.89 8.35
CA HIS A 303 -9.18 -0.44 9.31
C HIS A 303 -8.54 -0.12 10.67
N GLY A 304 -7.68 -1.00 11.16
CA GLY A 304 -6.93 -0.81 12.40
C GLY A 304 -5.78 0.19 12.28
N ARG A 305 -5.58 0.83 11.12
CA ARG A 305 -4.49 1.79 10.86
C ARG A 305 -3.08 1.24 11.15
N LEU A 306 -2.89 -0.07 10.99
CA LEU A 306 -1.57 -0.71 11.07
C LEU A 306 -0.71 -0.35 9.84
N ALA A 307 -1.35 -0.03 8.73
CA ALA A 307 -0.76 0.51 7.52
C ALA A 307 -1.61 1.66 6.98
N ASN A 308 -0.99 2.55 6.23
CA ASN A 308 -1.62 3.71 5.60
C ASN A 308 -1.34 3.79 4.09
N SER A 309 -0.82 2.71 3.53
CA SER A 309 -0.54 2.60 2.10
C SER A 309 -0.76 1.16 1.63
N LEU A 310 -1.28 0.99 0.40
CA LEU A 310 -1.61 -0.32 -0.17
C LEU A 310 -1.21 -0.40 -1.64
N ILE A 311 -0.60 -1.53 -2.02
CA ILE A 311 -0.44 -1.94 -3.41
C ILE A 311 -1.07 -3.31 -3.55
N THR A 312 -2.06 -3.44 -4.45
CA THR A 312 -2.84 -4.67 -4.60
C THR A 312 -3.33 -4.84 -6.05
N ASP A 313 -4.04 -5.94 -6.33
CA ASP A 313 -4.69 -6.20 -7.61
C ASP A 313 -6.18 -5.83 -7.60
N GLU A 314 -6.77 -5.73 -8.81
CA GLU A 314 -8.18 -5.36 -9.02
C GLU A 314 -9.16 -6.26 -8.24
N ASN A 315 -8.95 -7.58 -8.29
CA ASN A 315 -9.86 -8.54 -7.64
C ASN A 315 -9.80 -8.41 -6.12
N THR A 316 -8.60 -8.29 -5.56
CA THR A 316 -8.40 -8.10 -4.12
C THR A 316 -8.97 -6.75 -3.67
N ALA A 317 -8.76 -5.68 -4.45
CA ALA A 317 -9.30 -4.35 -4.17
C ALA A 317 -10.84 -4.35 -4.05
N HIS A 318 -11.53 -5.02 -4.98
CA HIS A 318 -12.99 -5.21 -4.90
C HIS A 318 -13.40 -5.89 -3.61
N LEU A 319 -12.77 -7.02 -3.26
CA LEU A 319 -13.11 -7.76 -2.04
C LEU A 319 -12.87 -6.93 -0.77
N VAL A 320 -11.75 -6.18 -0.70
CA VAL A 320 -11.46 -5.31 0.45
C VAL A 320 -12.52 -4.20 0.60
N LEU A 321 -13.05 -3.69 -0.51
CA LEU A 321 -14.12 -2.69 -0.52
C LEU A 321 -15.50 -3.30 -0.19
N ASP A 322 -15.76 -4.57 -0.55
CA ASP A 322 -17.07 -5.22 -0.35
C ASP A 322 -17.21 -5.80 1.07
N LEU A 323 -16.12 -6.06 1.78
CA LEU A 323 -16.16 -6.47 3.18
C LEU A 323 -16.68 -5.33 4.08
N ASN A 324 -17.61 -5.64 4.98
CA ASN A 324 -18.22 -4.71 5.96
C ASN A 324 -17.39 -4.61 7.23
#